data_912880a0a3971f3ec1a53b3f8fb0f71d
#
_entry.id   912880a0a3971f3ec1a53b3f8fb0f71d
#
_cell.length_a   1.000
_cell.length_b   1.000
_cell.length_c   1.000
_cell.angle_alpha   90.00
_cell.angle_beta   90.00
_cell.angle_gamma   90.00
#
_symmetry.space_group_name_H-M   'P 1'
#
loop_
_entity.id
_entity.type
_entity.pdbx_description
1 polymer ?
#
loop_
_entity_poly.entity_id
_entity_poly.type
_entity_poly.pdbx_seq_one_letter_code
_entity_poly.pdbx_strand_id
1 'polypeptide(L)'
;NSVNRARTLIVQAGNGILDDPDKRAIGSELEQIKLEIFDLMNTQDADGNYLYAGYQSGNQAFTFNPASGGNAISFSGDAGVNFIQLSNSSKIQSTSNGYEVFENVLSRFNFSVTANTVTSLEGATIKEQGTFDTFFNNNYDNANLTNNDFRVDFLGTGQAQLVNQNSGAVIETVGYTSGEPFTLKGMQFEAVASPGDSISFSLDQPEKKSMAQTIHEV
;
A
#
# COMPACT_ATOMS: atom_id res chain seq x y z
N ASN A 1 -11.09 -9.88 -16.54
CA ASN A 1 -9.84 -9.16 -16.35
C ASN A 1 -9.53 -9.10 -14.85
N SER A 2 -8.54 -9.90 -14.44
CA SER A 2 -8.13 -10.16 -13.04
C SER A 2 -7.85 -8.88 -12.24
N VAL A 3 -7.22 -7.88 -12.88
CA VAL A 3 -6.92 -6.57 -12.24
C VAL A 3 -8.21 -5.84 -11.84
N ASN A 4 -9.22 -5.80 -12.72
CA ASN A 4 -10.50 -5.15 -12.40
C ASN A 4 -11.25 -5.94 -11.32
N ARG A 5 -11.14 -7.26 -11.31
CA ARG A 5 -11.71 -8.11 -10.28
C ARG A 5 -11.05 -7.87 -8.94
N ALA A 6 -9.70 -7.83 -8.90
CA ALA A 6 -8.94 -7.48 -7.69
C ALA A 6 -9.38 -6.11 -7.13
N ARG A 7 -9.48 -5.10 -7.99
CA ARG A 7 -9.95 -3.76 -7.58
C ARG A 7 -11.34 -3.81 -6.94
N THR A 8 -12.27 -4.56 -7.53
CA THR A 8 -13.63 -4.70 -6.99
C THR A 8 -13.61 -5.35 -5.62
N LEU A 9 -12.82 -6.43 -5.46
CA LEU A 9 -12.68 -7.16 -4.18
C LEU A 9 -12.03 -6.29 -3.09
N ILE A 10 -11.02 -5.50 -3.44
CA ILE A 10 -10.36 -4.58 -2.51
C ILE A 10 -11.35 -3.51 -2.01
N VAL A 11 -12.16 -2.93 -2.92
CA VAL A 11 -13.21 -1.99 -2.54
C VAL A 11 -14.27 -2.67 -1.65
N GLN A 12 -14.65 -3.91 -1.98
CA GLN A 12 -15.60 -4.67 -1.19
C GLN A 12 -15.05 -5.01 0.20
N ALA A 13 -13.78 -5.41 0.32
CA ALA A 13 -13.11 -5.70 1.58
C ALA A 13 -13.02 -4.46 2.49
N GLY A 14 -12.88 -3.27 1.90
CA GLY A 14 -12.86 -1.99 2.61
C GLY A 14 -14.23 -1.52 3.14
N ASN A 15 -15.33 -2.17 2.74
CA ASN A 15 -16.66 -1.89 3.28
C ASN A 15 -16.83 -2.61 4.62
N GLY A 16 -16.89 -1.87 5.72
CA GLY A 16 -16.89 -2.35 7.11
C GLY A 16 -18.08 -3.21 7.58
N ILE A 17 -18.90 -3.75 6.65
CA ILE A 17 -20.12 -4.55 6.94
C ILE A 17 -19.86 -6.06 6.80
N LEU A 18 -18.66 -6.47 6.34
CA LEU A 18 -18.35 -7.88 6.08
C LEU A 18 -18.04 -8.64 7.37
N ASP A 19 -18.59 -9.86 7.47
CA ASP A 19 -18.21 -10.79 8.53
C ASP A 19 -16.86 -11.49 8.26
N ASP A 20 -16.34 -12.23 9.23
CA ASP A 20 -15.05 -12.92 9.12
C ASP A 20 -15.01 -14.02 8.03
N PRO A 21 -16.08 -14.80 7.77
CA PRO A 21 -16.14 -15.71 6.64
C PRO A 21 -16.04 -15.00 5.29
N ASP A 22 -16.74 -13.89 5.11
CA ASP A 22 -16.73 -13.10 3.87
C ASP A 22 -15.35 -12.49 3.61
N LYS A 23 -14.70 -11.94 4.63
CA LYS A 23 -13.33 -11.43 4.54
C LYS A 23 -12.35 -12.52 4.12
N ARG A 24 -12.47 -13.73 4.69
CA ARG A 24 -11.60 -14.87 4.32
C ARG A 24 -11.86 -15.33 2.87
N ALA A 25 -13.11 -15.31 2.40
CA ALA A 25 -13.42 -15.66 1.03
C ALA A 25 -12.81 -14.66 0.03
N ILE A 26 -12.92 -13.36 0.32
CA ILE A 26 -12.28 -12.30 -0.48
C ILE A 26 -10.75 -12.45 -0.45
N GLY A 27 -10.15 -12.70 0.70
CA GLY A 27 -8.71 -12.92 0.83
C GLY A 27 -8.24 -14.10 -0.02
N SER A 28 -8.98 -15.22 -0.02
CA SER A 28 -8.65 -16.38 -0.84
C SER A 28 -8.74 -16.09 -2.34
N GLU A 29 -9.74 -15.31 -2.77
CA GLU A 29 -9.87 -14.91 -4.18
C GLU A 29 -8.75 -13.93 -4.59
N LEU A 30 -8.40 -12.97 -3.73
CA LEU A 30 -7.27 -12.06 -3.96
C LEU A 30 -5.93 -12.81 -4.07
N GLU A 31 -5.72 -13.83 -3.24
CA GLU A 31 -4.52 -14.67 -3.31
C GLU A 31 -4.42 -15.40 -4.66
N GLN A 32 -5.53 -15.95 -5.19
CA GLN A 32 -5.55 -16.57 -6.51
C GLN A 32 -5.26 -15.58 -7.62
N ILE A 33 -5.85 -14.38 -7.56
CA ILE A 33 -5.60 -13.32 -8.54
C ILE A 33 -4.15 -12.86 -8.47
N LYS A 34 -3.56 -12.76 -7.29
CA LYS A 34 -2.14 -12.45 -7.11
C LYS A 34 -1.25 -13.46 -7.84
N LEU A 35 -1.51 -14.75 -7.65
CA LEU A 35 -0.76 -15.82 -8.31
C LEU A 35 -0.91 -15.76 -9.84
N GLU A 36 -2.14 -15.52 -10.35
CA GLU A 36 -2.39 -15.35 -11.79
C GLU A 36 -1.61 -14.15 -12.36
N ILE A 37 -1.59 -13.02 -11.66
CA ILE A 37 -0.83 -11.85 -12.07
C ILE A 37 0.68 -12.15 -12.02
N PHE A 38 1.15 -12.83 -11.00
CA PHE A 38 2.55 -13.23 -10.88
C PHE A 38 2.98 -14.14 -12.03
N ASP A 39 2.14 -15.09 -12.44
CA ASP A 39 2.38 -15.94 -13.61
C ASP A 39 2.43 -15.13 -14.90
N LEU A 40 1.50 -14.15 -15.07
CA LEU A 40 1.53 -13.22 -16.20
C LEU A 40 2.80 -12.36 -16.24
N MET A 41 3.29 -11.92 -15.08
CA MET A 41 4.55 -11.16 -14.96
C MET A 41 5.77 -12.01 -15.36
N ASN A 42 5.67 -13.33 -15.28
CA ASN A 42 6.69 -14.29 -15.67
C ASN A 42 6.33 -15.09 -16.94
N THR A 43 5.53 -14.51 -17.82
CA THR A 43 5.16 -15.14 -19.09
C THR A 43 6.40 -15.38 -19.97
N GLN A 44 6.47 -16.56 -20.57
CA GLN A 44 7.51 -16.96 -21.52
C GLN A 44 6.97 -16.99 -22.96
N ASP A 45 7.87 -16.81 -23.91
CA ASP A 45 7.62 -17.06 -25.33
C ASP A 45 7.72 -18.57 -25.67
N ALA A 46 7.56 -18.92 -26.94
CA ALA A 46 7.66 -20.31 -27.43
C ALA A 46 9.05 -20.92 -27.25
N ASP A 47 10.09 -20.09 -27.14
CA ASP A 47 11.49 -20.49 -26.95
C ASP A 47 11.89 -20.58 -25.48
N GLY A 48 10.96 -20.27 -24.55
CA GLY A 48 11.17 -20.31 -23.12
C GLY A 48 11.81 -19.04 -22.54
N ASN A 49 11.87 -17.96 -23.30
CA ASN A 49 12.40 -16.68 -22.81
C ASN A 49 11.32 -15.87 -22.10
N TYR A 50 11.66 -15.26 -20.97
CA TYR A 50 10.76 -14.38 -20.23
C TYR A 50 10.56 -13.04 -20.95
N LEU A 51 9.31 -12.70 -21.24
CA LEU A 51 8.94 -11.53 -22.03
C LEU A 51 9.22 -10.19 -21.31
N TYR A 52 9.28 -10.20 -19.98
CA TYR A 52 9.38 -9.01 -19.14
C TYR A 52 10.72 -8.89 -18.42
N ALA A 53 11.69 -9.79 -18.68
CA ALA A 53 12.99 -9.78 -18.01
C ALA A 53 14.04 -8.86 -18.65
N GLY A 54 13.67 -8.11 -19.69
CA GLY A 54 14.62 -7.28 -20.43
C GLY A 54 15.59 -8.10 -21.27
N TYR A 55 16.90 -7.79 -21.20
CA TYR A 55 17.95 -8.58 -21.86
C TYR A 55 18.25 -9.90 -21.17
N GLN A 56 17.83 -10.04 -19.88
CA GLN A 56 18.03 -11.26 -19.09
C GLN A 56 16.90 -12.28 -19.32
N SER A 57 16.44 -12.44 -20.54
CA SER A 57 15.29 -13.28 -20.90
C SER A 57 15.38 -14.75 -20.48
N GLY A 58 16.55 -15.26 -20.17
CA GLY A 58 16.76 -16.62 -19.62
C GLY A 58 16.43 -16.77 -18.13
N ASN A 59 16.19 -15.67 -17.40
CA ASN A 59 15.90 -15.68 -15.98
C ASN A 59 14.49 -15.13 -15.72
N GLN A 60 13.85 -15.56 -14.63
CA GLN A 60 12.56 -15.02 -14.20
C GLN A 60 12.62 -13.48 -14.06
N ALA A 61 11.61 -12.81 -14.61
CA ALA A 61 11.49 -11.36 -14.50
C ALA A 61 11.16 -10.91 -13.06
N PHE A 62 10.34 -11.69 -12.35
CA PHE A 62 9.90 -11.41 -10.99
C PHE A 62 10.07 -12.62 -10.09
N THR A 63 10.56 -12.40 -8.87
CA THR A 63 10.73 -13.43 -7.84
C THR A 63 9.81 -13.18 -6.66
N PHE A 64 9.35 -14.27 -6.01
CA PHE A 64 8.52 -14.22 -4.81
C PHE A 64 9.28 -14.78 -3.62
N ASN A 65 9.46 -13.97 -2.58
CA ASN A 65 10.07 -14.40 -1.32
C ASN A 65 9.24 -13.87 -0.14
N PRO A 66 8.31 -14.66 0.43
CA PRO A 66 7.46 -14.26 1.54
C PRO A 66 8.23 -13.99 2.85
N ALA A 67 9.46 -14.45 2.97
CA ALA A 67 10.32 -14.21 4.14
C ALA A 67 11.17 -12.93 4.00
N SER A 68 11.00 -12.15 2.92
CA SER A 68 11.69 -10.87 2.74
C SER A 68 11.26 -9.87 3.81
N GLY A 69 12.20 -9.15 4.40
CA GLY A 69 11.91 -8.01 5.30
C GLY A 69 11.43 -6.74 4.58
N GLY A 70 11.31 -6.80 3.24
CA GLY A 70 10.78 -5.76 2.36
C GLY A 70 9.67 -6.31 1.46
N ASN A 71 9.65 -5.90 0.19
CA ASN A 71 8.67 -6.42 -0.76
C ASN A 71 8.85 -7.92 -0.99
N ALA A 72 7.77 -8.69 -0.84
CA ALA A 72 7.76 -10.14 -1.07
C ALA A 72 7.92 -10.46 -2.57
N ILE A 73 7.45 -9.59 -3.47
CA ILE A 73 7.60 -9.71 -4.91
C ILE A 73 8.57 -8.62 -5.38
N SER A 74 9.63 -9.02 -6.08
CA SER A 74 10.68 -8.12 -6.56
C SER A 74 11.04 -8.39 -8.02
N PHE A 75 11.33 -7.32 -8.77
CA PHE A 75 11.83 -7.38 -10.13
C PHE A 75 13.29 -7.82 -10.14
N SER A 76 13.60 -8.85 -10.93
CA SER A 76 14.94 -9.45 -11.08
C SER A 76 15.53 -9.27 -12.49
N GLY A 77 14.76 -8.68 -13.41
CA GLY A 77 15.19 -8.38 -14.77
C GLY A 77 15.98 -7.09 -14.89
N ASP A 78 16.16 -6.64 -16.12
CA ASP A 78 16.75 -5.33 -16.43
C ASP A 78 15.82 -4.47 -17.31
N ALA A 79 16.20 -3.21 -17.53
CA ALA A 79 15.43 -2.25 -18.33
C ALA A 79 15.58 -2.43 -19.86
N GLY A 80 16.19 -3.51 -20.32
CA GLY A 80 16.41 -3.80 -21.73
C GLY A 80 15.13 -4.12 -22.48
N VAL A 81 15.19 -3.93 -23.81
CA VAL A 81 14.12 -4.28 -24.73
C VAL A 81 14.72 -4.97 -25.94
N ASN A 82 14.25 -6.18 -26.24
CA ASN A 82 14.70 -6.95 -27.38
C ASN A 82 13.85 -6.62 -28.62
N PHE A 83 14.50 -6.64 -29.78
CA PHE A 83 13.85 -6.41 -31.06
C PHE A 83 14.10 -7.59 -32.00
N ILE A 84 13.06 -8.01 -32.71
CA ILE A 84 13.15 -8.96 -33.81
C ILE A 84 13.21 -8.17 -35.12
N GLN A 85 14.21 -8.46 -35.95
CA GLN A 85 14.33 -7.85 -37.27
C GLN A 85 13.46 -8.62 -38.25
N LEU A 86 12.43 -7.94 -38.82
CA LEU A 86 11.54 -8.54 -39.81
C LEU A 86 12.06 -8.35 -41.25
N SER A 87 12.81 -7.28 -41.48
CA SER A 87 13.43 -6.97 -42.77
C SER A 87 14.66 -6.09 -42.56
N ASN A 88 15.40 -5.79 -43.60
CA ASN A 88 16.58 -4.89 -43.55
C ASN A 88 16.27 -3.49 -43.00
N SER A 89 15.00 -3.08 -43.02
CA SER A 89 14.55 -1.73 -42.59
C SER A 89 13.46 -1.75 -41.52
N SER A 90 13.02 -2.94 -41.04
CA SER A 90 11.92 -3.04 -40.09
C SER A 90 12.30 -3.93 -38.89
N LYS A 91 12.15 -3.38 -37.68
CA LYS A 91 12.30 -4.09 -36.40
C LYS A 91 11.01 -3.99 -35.62
N ILE A 92 10.61 -5.06 -34.95
CA ILE A 92 9.51 -5.10 -34.01
C ILE A 92 10.07 -5.42 -32.62
N GLN A 93 9.58 -4.69 -31.62
CA GLN A 93 9.87 -4.98 -30.21
C GLN A 93 9.25 -6.33 -29.84
N SER A 94 10.05 -7.25 -29.31
CA SER A 94 9.63 -8.61 -28.91
C SER A 94 9.42 -8.76 -27.41
N THR A 95 10.07 -7.91 -26.61
CA THR A 95 9.94 -7.92 -25.14
C THR A 95 9.54 -6.56 -24.62
N SER A 96 8.97 -6.49 -23.43
CA SER A 96 8.66 -5.25 -22.73
C SER A 96 9.47 -5.17 -21.45
N ASN A 97 9.76 -3.95 -20.99
CA ASN A 97 10.39 -3.75 -19.70
C ASN A 97 9.37 -4.05 -18.59
N GLY A 98 9.59 -5.14 -17.85
CA GLY A 98 8.72 -5.56 -16.75
C GLY A 98 8.63 -4.54 -15.63
N TYR A 99 9.69 -3.80 -15.37
CA TYR A 99 9.68 -2.72 -14.38
C TYR A 99 8.66 -1.64 -14.74
N GLU A 100 8.67 -1.15 -15.99
CA GLU A 100 7.71 -0.11 -16.42
C GLU A 100 6.26 -0.60 -16.44
N VAL A 101 6.05 -1.87 -16.79
CA VAL A 101 4.70 -2.44 -16.92
C VAL A 101 4.08 -2.76 -15.55
N PHE A 102 4.86 -3.28 -14.61
CA PHE A 102 4.33 -3.87 -13.39
C PHE A 102 4.80 -3.21 -12.08
N GLU A 103 5.97 -2.55 -12.05
CA GLU A 103 6.54 -1.93 -10.84
C GLU A 103 6.15 -0.45 -10.67
N ASN A 104 5.52 0.15 -11.66
CA ASN A 104 5.21 1.57 -11.65
C ASN A 104 3.81 1.87 -11.09
N VAL A 105 3.30 1.04 -10.20
CA VAL A 105 2.01 1.22 -9.53
C VAL A 105 2.24 1.95 -8.20
N LEU A 106 1.52 3.05 -7.98
CA LEU A 106 1.54 3.71 -6.68
C LEU A 106 0.95 2.77 -5.62
N SER A 107 1.69 2.53 -4.54
CA SER A 107 1.16 1.85 -3.36
C SER A 107 0.02 2.67 -2.75
N ARG A 108 -0.83 2.04 -1.96
CA ARG A 108 -1.82 2.76 -1.15
C ARG A 108 -1.09 3.72 -0.21
N PHE A 109 -1.64 4.89 -0.02
CA PHE A 109 -1.17 5.81 1.02
C PHE A 109 -1.30 5.15 2.38
N ASN A 110 -0.32 5.38 3.23
CA ASN A 110 -0.24 4.77 4.54
C ASN A 110 0.37 5.76 5.55
N PHE A 111 0.36 5.40 6.81
CA PHE A 111 1.03 6.11 7.90
C PHE A 111 1.72 5.13 8.84
N SER A 112 2.75 5.58 9.51
CA SER A 112 3.50 4.80 10.50
C SER A 112 3.50 5.50 11.85
N VAL A 113 3.14 4.78 12.93
CA VAL A 113 3.26 5.28 14.30
C VAL A 113 4.75 5.40 14.65
N THR A 114 5.17 6.60 15.04
CA THR A 114 6.57 6.91 15.37
C THR A 114 6.87 6.90 16.86
N ALA A 115 5.89 7.29 17.67
CA ALA A 115 6.00 7.28 19.14
C ALA A 115 4.61 7.31 19.78
N ASN A 116 4.50 6.89 21.02
CA ASN A 116 3.32 7.09 21.85
C ASN A 116 3.69 7.15 23.33
N THR A 117 2.80 7.75 24.13
CA THR A 117 2.89 7.82 25.61
C THR A 117 1.72 7.10 26.29
N VAL A 118 0.82 6.52 25.50
CA VAL A 118 -0.37 5.82 26.00
C VAL A 118 -0.01 4.57 26.78
N THR A 119 -0.87 4.16 27.70
CA THR A 119 -0.67 2.94 28.51
C THR A 119 -0.64 1.68 27.65
N SER A 120 -1.51 1.61 26.62
CA SER A 120 -1.56 0.53 25.62
C SER A 120 -2.06 1.09 24.30
N LEU A 121 -1.43 0.67 23.20
CA LEU A 121 -1.87 0.91 21.82
C LEU A 121 -2.21 -0.43 21.19
N GLU A 122 -3.49 -0.76 21.12
CA GLU A 122 -3.97 -2.04 20.59
C GLU A 122 -4.01 -2.05 19.07
N GLY A 123 -4.21 -0.87 18.44
CA GLY A 123 -4.24 -0.74 16.99
C GLY A 123 -4.15 0.69 16.48
N ALA A 124 -3.51 0.83 15.32
CA ALA A 124 -3.50 2.05 14.51
C ALA A 124 -3.53 1.62 13.03
N THR A 125 -4.69 1.74 12.39
CA THR A 125 -4.92 1.20 11.04
C THR A 125 -5.76 2.17 10.20
N ILE A 126 -5.76 1.99 8.89
CA ILE A 126 -6.66 2.74 8.00
C ILE A 126 -7.96 1.96 7.84
N LYS A 127 -9.06 2.51 8.37
CA LYS A 127 -10.40 1.92 8.27
C LYS A 127 -11.15 2.39 7.02
N GLU A 128 -10.99 3.65 6.66
CA GLU A 128 -11.68 4.28 5.54
C GLU A 128 -10.66 4.88 4.58
N GLN A 129 -10.17 4.06 3.62
CA GLN A 129 -9.10 4.44 2.71
C GLN A 129 -9.39 5.74 1.94
N GLY A 130 -10.61 5.93 1.42
CA GLY A 130 -10.95 7.13 0.65
C GLY A 130 -10.91 8.43 1.46
N THR A 131 -11.32 8.37 2.73
CA THR A 131 -11.23 9.49 3.68
C THR A 131 -9.77 9.78 4.02
N PHE A 132 -8.98 8.72 4.26
CA PHE A 132 -7.55 8.83 4.51
C PHE A 132 -6.79 9.37 3.29
N ASP A 133 -7.08 8.89 2.07
CA ASP A 133 -6.46 9.39 0.84
C ASP A 133 -6.73 10.90 0.63
N THR A 134 -7.94 11.35 0.98
CA THR A 134 -8.27 12.78 0.95
C THR A 134 -7.45 13.56 1.98
N PHE A 135 -7.32 13.05 3.20
CA PHE A 135 -6.49 13.66 4.24
C PHE A 135 -5.02 13.68 3.80
N PHE A 136 -4.50 12.57 3.29
CA PHE A 136 -3.14 12.44 2.81
C PHE A 136 -2.83 13.47 1.72
N ASN A 137 -3.62 13.53 0.65
CA ASN A 137 -3.40 14.45 -0.48
C ASN A 137 -3.45 15.92 -0.09
N ASN A 138 -4.21 16.27 0.95
CA ASN A 138 -4.32 17.66 1.42
C ASN A 138 -3.19 18.07 2.38
N ASN A 139 -2.48 17.11 2.98
CA ASN A 139 -1.53 17.37 4.05
C ASN A 139 -0.11 16.87 3.78
N TYR A 140 0.09 15.96 2.82
CA TYR A 140 1.40 15.42 2.50
C TYR A 140 2.27 16.46 1.79
N ASP A 141 3.45 16.73 2.33
CA ASP A 141 4.44 17.64 1.79
C ASP A 141 5.69 16.86 1.35
N ASN A 142 5.89 16.75 0.03
CA ASN A 142 7.06 16.07 -0.54
C ASN A 142 8.34 16.93 -0.47
N ALA A 143 8.21 18.24 -0.28
CA ALA A 143 9.34 19.17 -0.21
C ALA A 143 9.94 19.27 1.20
N ASN A 144 9.07 19.14 2.22
CA ASN A 144 9.48 19.19 3.63
C ASN A 144 8.82 18.06 4.42
N LEU A 145 9.56 16.95 4.59
CA LEU A 145 9.04 15.74 5.22
C LEU A 145 8.63 15.92 6.68
N THR A 146 9.17 16.93 7.39
CA THR A 146 8.75 17.21 8.78
C THR A 146 7.32 17.75 8.88
N ASN A 147 6.75 18.24 7.76
CA ASN A 147 5.34 18.65 7.71
C ASN A 147 4.38 17.45 7.71
N ASN A 148 4.90 16.24 7.48
CA ASN A 148 4.13 14.99 7.45
C ASN A 148 3.98 14.35 8.82
N ASP A 149 4.48 14.99 9.88
CA ASP A 149 4.38 14.51 11.25
C ASP A 149 3.12 15.03 11.95
N PHE A 150 2.35 14.10 12.47
CA PHE A 150 1.07 14.36 13.13
C PHE A 150 1.05 13.73 14.52
N ARG A 151 0.11 14.20 15.33
CA ARG A 151 -0.09 13.68 16.68
C ARG A 151 -1.57 13.65 17.04
N VAL A 152 -1.98 12.58 17.68
CA VAL A 152 -3.27 12.48 18.34
C VAL A 152 -3.07 12.80 19.82
N ASP A 153 -3.64 13.89 20.31
CA ASP A 153 -3.58 14.31 21.72
C ASP A 153 -4.86 13.90 22.44
N PHE A 154 -4.73 13.27 23.62
CA PHE A 154 -5.86 12.89 24.47
C PHE A 154 -6.14 13.99 25.50
N LEU A 155 -7.31 14.63 25.37
CA LEU A 155 -7.69 15.77 26.19
C LEU A 155 -8.46 15.36 27.44
N GLY A 156 -8.37 16.18 28.49
CA GLY A 156 -9.10 15.96 29.77
C GLY A 156 -10.62 16.02 29.67
N THR A 157 -11.17 16.32 28.51
CA THR A 157 -12.61 16.43 28.21
C THR A 157 -13.19 15.14 27.60
N GLY A 158 -12.44 14.03 27.56
CA GLY A 158 -12.88 12.81 26.87
C GLY A 158 -12.88 12.95 25.36
N GLN A 159 -11.91 13.67 24.83
CA GLN A 159 -11.74 13.94 23.41
C GLN A 159 -10.33 13.55 22.95
N ALA A 160 -10.21 13.11 21.70
CA ALA A 160 -8.96 12.94 20.98
C ALA A 160 -8.87 13.98 19.87
N GLN A 161 -7.73 14.62 19.74
CA GLN A 161 -7.49 15.72 18.82
C GLN A 161 -6.32 15.42 17.88
N LEU A 162 -6.56 15.45 16.58
CA LEU A 162 -5.52 15.32 15.56
C LEU A 162 -4.88 16.68 15.30
N VAL A 163 -3.56 16.75 15.46
CA VAL A 163 -2.76 17.95 15.32
C VAL A 163 -1.59 17.72 14.36
N ASN A 164 -1.30 18.68 13.48
CA ASN A 164 -0.04 18.69 12.74
C ASN A 164 1.08 19.16 13.68
N GLN A 165 2.13 18.35 13.86
CA GLN A 165 3.18 18.64 14.86
C GLN A 165 4.01 19.87 14.51
N ASN A 166 4.22 20.14 13.22
CA ASN A 166 5.06 21.26 12.79
C ASN A 166 4.33 22.62 12.91
N SER A 167 3.07 22.68 12.47
CA SER A 167 2.29 23.93 12.50
C SER A 167 1.51 24.14 13.79
N GLY A 168 1.27 23.10 14.58
CA GLY A 168 0.37 23.11 15.72
C GLY A 168 -1.12 23.21 15.34
N ALA A 169 -1.45 23.13 14.06
CA ALA A 169 -2.82 23.24 13.59
C ALA A 169 -3.66 22.03 13.98
N VAL A 170 -4.81 22.27 14.59
CA VAL A 170 -5.82 21.25 14.87
C VAL A 170 -6.58 20.93 13.59
N ILE A 171 -6.60 19.65 13.22
CA ILE A 171 -7.23 19.14 11.99
C ILE A 171 -8.62 18.60 12.28
N GLU A 172 -8.77 17.85 13.36
CA GLU A 172 -10.03 17.23 13.77
C GLU A 172 -10.03 16.95 15.26
N THR A 173 -11.23 16.97 15.86
CA THR A 173 -11.45 16.56 17.26
C THR A 173 -12.66 15.65 17.31
N VAL A 174 -12.52 14.49 17.98
CA VAL A 174 -13.60 13.50 18.14
C VAL A 174 -13.76 13.10 19.60
N GLY A 175 -14.91 12.53 19.94
CA GLY A 175 -15.11 11.90 21.24
C GLY A 175 -14.19 10.69 21.40
N TYR A 176 -13.65 10.50 22.60
CA TYR A 176 -12.78 9.39 22.96
C TYR A 176 -13.20 8.76 24.28
N THR A 177 -13.24 7.43 24.30
CA THR A 177 -13.38 6.61 25.50
C THR A 177 -12.18 5.67 25.57
N SER A 178 -11.48 5.63 26.71
CA SER A 178 -10.27 4.83 26.88
C SER A 178 -10.56 3.35 26.66
N GLY A 179 -9.78 2.70 25.80
CA GLY A 179 -9.93 1.31 25.42
C GLY A 179 -10.96 1.03 24.30
N GLU A 180 -11.68 2.06 23.83
CA GLU A 180 -12.62 1.91 22.70
C GLU A 180 -12.01 2.46 21.40
N PRO A 181 -12.29 1.82 20.24
CA PRO A 181 -11.80 2.32 18.97
C PRO A 181 -12.48 3.63 18.55
N PHE A 182 -11.71 4.56 18.04
CA PHE A 182 -12.19 5.83 17.48
C PHE A 182 -11.53 6.10 16.12
N THR A 183 -12.14 6.96 15.31
CA THR A 183 -11.68 7.23 13.94
C THR A 183 -11.42 8.73 13.74
N LEU A 184 -10.26 9.07 13.18
CA LEU A 184 -9.83 10.40 12.76
C LEU A 184 -9.34 10.33 11.31
N LYS A 185 -9.94 11.12 10.41
CA LYS A 185 -9.55 11.18 8.97
C LYS A 185 -9.36 9.82 8.30
N GLY A 186 -10.24 8.86 8.61
CA GLY A 186 -10.18 7.50 8.06
C GLY A 186 -9.22 6.55 8.76
N MET A 187 -8.39 7.04 9.68
CA MET A 187 -7.52 6.24 10.55
C MET A 187 -8.28 5.82 11.81
N GLN A 188 -8.26 4.54 12.13
CA GLN A 188 -8.80 4.01 13.37
C GLN A 188 -7.66 3.77 14.36
N PHE A 189 -7.84 4.27 15.56
CA PHE A 189 -6.95 4.03 16.71
C PHE A 189 -7.74 3.33 17.81
N GLU A 190 -7.08 2.39 18.50
CA GLU A 190 -7.58 1.75 19.70
C GLU A 190 -6.48 1.81 20.76
N ALA A 191 -6.71 2.55 21.84
CA ALA A 191 -5.70 2.81 22.83
C ALA A 191 -6.31 2.98 24.23
N VAL A 192 -5.55 2.59 25.26
CA VAL A 192 -5.81 2.94 26.65
C VAL A 192 -4.95 4.15 26.99
N ALA A 193 -5.56 5.34 27.03
CA ALA A 193 -4.87 6.60 27.23
C ALA A 193 -5.48 7.45 28.35
N SER A 194 -4.64 8.23 29.01
CA SER A 194 -4.98 9.23 30.01
C SER A 194 -4.91 10.64 29.42
N PRO A 195 -5.59 11.64 30.01
CA PRO A 195 -5.42 13.02 29.61
C PRO A 195 -3.95 13.46 29.62
N GLY A 196 -3.50 14.02 28.50
CA GLY A 196 -2.10 14.43 28.32
C GLY A 196 -1.24 13.40 27.57
N ASP A 197 -1.71 12.16 27.40
CA ASP A 197 -1.07 11.20 26.53
C ASP A 197 -1.19 11.58 25.06
N SER A 198 -0.35 10.96 24.23
CA SER A 198 -0.36 11.20 22.77
C SER A 198 0.11 9.99 21.97
N ILE A 199 -0.30 9.94 20.70
CA ILE A 199 0.20 9.03 19.68
C ILE A 199 0.74 9.87 18.54
N SER A 200 2.04 9.78 18.25
CA SER A 200 2.69 10.43 17.12
C SER A 200 2.79 9.48 15.94
N PHE A 201 2.55 10.00 14.75
CA PHE A 201 2.69 9.25 13.50
C PHE A 201 3.15 10.15 12.36
N SER A 202 3.72 9.56 11.32
CA SER A 202 4.10 10.24 10.09
C SER A 202 3.33 9.65 8.90
N LEU A 203 2.96 10.49 7.94
CA LEU A 203 2.47 10.02 6.64
C LEU A 203 3.65 9.41 5.88
N ASP A 204 3.50 8.17 5.43
CA ASP A 204 4.55 7.45 4.72
C ASP A 204 4.77 8.04 3.33
N GLN A 205 6.02 8.04 2.88
CA GLN A 205 6.33 8.51 1.54
C GLN A 205 5.64 7.61 0.50
N PRO A 206 4.95 8.20 -0.51
CA PRO A 206 4.37 7.41 -1.59
C PRO A 206 5.44 6.60 -2.31
N GLU A 207 5.29 5.29 -2.29
CA GLU A 207 6.19 4.37 -2.96
C GLU A 207 5.53 3.80 -4.21
N LYS A 208 6.35 3.37 -5.17
CA LYS A 208 5.90 2.57 -6.29
C LYS A 208 6.24 1.12 -6.01
N LYS A 209 5.25 0.25 -6.18
CA LYS A 209 5.37 -1.19 -5.94
C LYS A 209 4.88 -1.98 -7.14
N SER A 210 5.21 -3.26 -7.20
CA SER A 210 4.63 -4.12 -8.21
C SER A 210 3.12 -4.28 -7.99
N MET A 211 2.39 -4.49 -9.09
CA MET A 211 0.96 -4.75 -9.04
C MET A 211 0.63 -5.96 -8.17
N ALA A 212 1.42 -7.04 -8.26
CA ALA A 212 1.24 -8.24 -7.47
C ALA A 212 1.58 -8.00 -5.98
N GLN A 213 2.60 -7.18 -5.67
CA GLN A 213 2.91 -6.76 -4.30
C GLN A 213 1.78 -5.95 -3.68
N THR A 214 1.18 -5.03 -4.43
CA THR A 214 0.03 -4.24 -3.96
C THR A 214 -1.17 -5.12 -3.58
N ILE A 215 -1.40 -6.23 -4.32
CA ILE A 215 -2.46 -7.19 -4.00
C ILE A 215 -2.07 -8.07 -2.80
N HIS A 216 -0.78 -8.36 -2.62
CA HIS A 216 -0.27 -9.15 -1.50
C HIS A 216 -0.44 -8.45 -0.15
N GLU A 217 -0.39 -7.12 -0.12
CA GLU A 217 -0.48 -6.27 1.08
C GLU A 217 -1.94 -5.97 1.51
N VAL A 218 -2.95 -6.43 0.78
CA VAL A 218 -4.38 -6.25 1.08
C VAL A 218 -4.96 -7.46 1.81
#